data_233f7894d06310dc5610101c18578902
#
_entry.id   233f7894d06310dc5610101c18578902
#
_cell.length_a   1.000
_cell.length_b   1.000
_cell.length_c   1.000
_cell.angle_alpha   90.00
_cell.angle_beta   90.00
_cell.angle_gamma   90.00
#
_symmetry.space_group_name_H-M   'P 1'
#
loop_
_entity.id
_entity.type
_entity.pdbx_description
1 polymer ?
#
loop_
_entity_poly.entity_id
_entity_poly.type
_entity_poly.pdbx_seq_one_letter_code
_entity_poly.pdbx_strand_id
1 'polypeptide(L)'
;MARRRKKSSGTANCVIWIVAFTVLAGFFWPRAPGVVFICLAFIGLLHLAVLVYEEIAEAKFREDMSPEEFEHYCAAVLREMKWKARVTRASGDQGVDIVAEKRGMRIVIQCKKYSKPVGNRAVQEVVAAIAHEGARRGVVVTTSDYTPAAVKLAASNQVLLLHHADLRRIDRLLARCAT
;
A
#
# COMPACT_ATOMS: atom_id res chain seq x y z
N MET A 1 -4.32 12.66 -25.69
CA MET A 1 -3.82 11.30 -26.07
C MET A 1 -2.91 10.80 -24.98
N ALA A 2 -3.43 9.96 -24.09
CA ALA A 2 -2.69 9.41 -22.95
C ALA A 2 -2.00 8.10 -23.33
N ARG A 3 -0.68 8.09 -23.30
CA ARG A 3 0.17 6.93 -23.63
C ARG A 3 0.16 5.97 -22.43
N ARG A 4 -0.69 4.96 -22.48
CA ARG A 4 -0.78 3.85 -21.53
C ARG A 4 0.57 3.14 -21.45
N ARG A 5 1.37 3.39 -20.42
CA ARG A 5 2.62 2.66 -20.16
C ARG A 5 2.29 1.25 -19.73
N LYS A 6 2.55 0.30 -20.62
CA LYS A 6 2.41 -1.15 -20.43
C LYS A 6 3.40 -1.57 -19.33
N LYS A 7 2.86 -1.89 -18.14
CA LYS A 7 3.65 -2.36 -17.00
C LYS A 7 4.21 -3.74 -17.33
N SER A 8 5.49 -3.82 -17.37
CA SER A 8 6.41 -4.95 -17.20
C SER A 8 5.84 -6.38 -17.34
N SER A 9 5.80 -6.88 -18.57
CA SER A 9 5.72 -8.32 -18.85
C SER A 9 7.12 -8.99 -18.78
N GLY A 10 8.16 -8.26 -18.39
CA GLY A 10 9.54 -8.73 -18.45
C GLY A 10 9.86 -9.86 -17.47
N THR A 11 9.35 -9.76 -16.24
CA THR A 11 9.60 -10.78 -15.20
C THR A 11 8.83 -12.08 -15.48
N ALA A 12 7.59 -11.98 -15.93
CA ALA A 12 6.78 -13.16 -16.29
C ALA A 12 7.40 -13.90 -17.49
N ASN A 13 7.89 -13.18 -18.50
CA ASN A 13 8.55 -13.78 -19.65
C ASN A 13 9.87 -14.47 -19.26
N CYS A 14 10.66 -13.87 -18.34
CA CYS A 14 11.92 -14.48 -17.91
C CYS A 14 11.67 -15.82 -17.19
N VAL A 15 10.66 -15.89 -16.32
CA VAL A 15 10.28 -17.12 -15.63
C VAL A 15 9.82 -18.20 -16.61
N ILE A 16 9.02 -17.84 -17.62
CA ILE A 16 8.56 -18.78 -18.67
C ILE A 16 9.73 -19.36 -19.44
N TRP A 17 10.71 -18.54 -19.82
CA TRP A 17 11.91 -19.01 -20.53
C TRP A 17 12.81 -19.91 -19.68
N ILE A 18 12.94 -19.62 -18.37
CA ILE A 18 13.71 -20.45 -17.43
C ILE A 18 13.04 -21.81 -17.27
N VAL A 19 11.72 -21.83 -17.07
CA VAL A 19 10.94 -23.08 -16.97
C VAL A 19 11.01 -23.90 -18.27
N ALA A 20 10.88 -23.26 -19.42
CA ALA A 20 11.00 -23.92 -20.71
C ALA A 20 12.39 -24.51 -20.92
N PHE A 21 13.46 -23.80 -20.54
CA PHE A 21 14.83 -24.27 -20.64
C PHE A 21 15.12 -25.46 -19.71
N THR A 22 14.60 -25.44 -18.47
CA THR A 22 14.77 -26.56 -17.52
C THR A 22 14.02 -27.81 -17.94
N VAL A 23 12.82 -27.67 -18.53
CA VAL A 23 12.06 -28.79 -19.09
C VAL A 23 12.78 -29.38 -20.30
N LEU A 24 13.30 -28.55 -21.21
CA LEU A 24 14.09 -28.99 -22.37
C LEU A 24 15.39 -29.68 -21.93
N ALA A 25 16.11 -29.12 -20.96
CA ALA A 25 17.33 -29.72 -20.44
C ALA A 25 17.09 -31.10 -19.79
N GLY A 26 15.96 -31.26 -19.08
CA GLY A 26 15.52 -32.54 -18.52
C GLY A 26 15.18 -33.59 -19.57
N PHE A 27 14.64 -33.16 -20.71
CA PHE A 27 14.31 -34.05 -21.84
C PHE A 27 15.58 -34.55 -22.58
N PHE A 28 16.57 -33.67 -22.73
CA PHE A 28 17.84 -34.02 -23.43
C PHE A 28 18.83 -34.80 -22.56
N TRP A 29 18.69 -34.80 -21.23
CA TRP A 29 19.62 -35.50 -20.31
C TRP A 29 18.92 -36.44 -19.33
N PRO A 30 18.34 -37.54 -19.80
CA PRO A 30 17.53 -38.46 -18.97
C PRO A 30 18.32 -39.17 -17.87
N ARG A 31 19.66 -39.05 -17.84
CA ARG A 31 20.54 -39.69 -16.85
C ARG A 31 20.95 -38.80 -15.67
N ALA A 32 20.48 -37.56 -15.61
CA ALA A 32 20.84 -36.63 -14.53
C ALA A 32 19.59 -36.02 -13.82
N PRO A 33 18.71 -36.84 -13.21
CA PRO A 33 17.52 -36.31 -12.52
C PRO A 33 17.89 -35.34 -11.39
N GLY A 34 19.07 -35.50 -10.77
CA GLY A 34 19.55 -34.62 -9.71
C GLY A 34 19.76 -33.17 -10.18
N VAL A 35 20.20 -32.95 -11.41
CA VAL A 35 20.43 -31.60 -11.96
C VAL A 35 19.08 -30.86 -12.09
N VAL A 36 18.04 -31.55 -12.56
CA VAL A 36 16.69 -30.97 -12.70
C VAL A 36 16.13 -30.55 -11.33
N PHE A 37 16.28 -31.39 -10.31
CA PHE A 37 15.86 -31.09 -8.94
C PHE A 37 16.62 -29.90 -8.35
N ILE A 38 17.93 -29.82 -8.57
CA ILE A 38 18.76 -28.70 -8.11
C ILE A 38 18.32 -27.40 -8.80
N CYS A 39 18.06 -27.40 -10.11
CA CYS A 39 17.59 -26.24 -10.83
C CYS A 39 16.22 -25.77 -10.35
N LEU A 40 15.27 -26.69 -10.13
CA LEU A 40 13.94 -26.36 -9.61
C LEU A 40 14.00 -25.80 -8.19
N ALA A 41 14.84 -26.38 -7.33
CA ALA A 41 15.05 -25.87 -5.98
C ALA A 41 15.66 -24.47 -5.99
N PHE A 42 16.63 -24.21 -6.86
CA PHE A 42 17.24 -22.90 -7.03
C PHE A 42 16.25 -21.83 -7.56
N ILE A 43 15.40 -22.21 -8.53
CA ILE A 43 14.31 -21.35 -9.04
C ILE A 43 13.32 -21.04 -7.93
N GLY A 44 12.94 -22.04 -7.14
CA GLY A 44 12.04 -21.86 -5.99
C GLY A 44 12.64 -20.92 -4.94
N LEU A 45 13.93 -21.09 -4.64
CA LEU A 45 14.65 -20.22 -3.68
C LEU A 45 14.76 -18.77 -4.20
N LEU A 46 15.05 -18.61 -5.49
CA LEU A 46 15.11 -17.29 -6.13
C LEU A 46 13.73 -16.61 -6.13
N HIS A 47 12.69 -17.38 -6.42
CA HIS A 47 11.31 -16.85 -6.38
C HIS A 47 10.92 -16.43 -4.96
N LEU A 48 11.23 -17.25 -3.95
CA LEU A 48 11.03 -16.91 -2.55
C LEU A 48 11.83 -15.67 -2.15
N ALA A 49 13.08 -15.54 -2.59
CA ALA A 49 13.92 -14.39 -2.34
C ALA A 49 13.34 -13.10 -2.95
N VAL A 50 12.78 -13.18 -4.17
CA VAL A 50 12.10 -12.05 -4.82
C VAL A 50 10.85 -11.66 -4.04
N LEU A 51 10.02 -12.62 -3.61
CA LEU A 51 8.83 -12.34 -2.81
C LEU A 51 9.19 -11.68 -1.46
N VAL A 52 10.22 -12.20 -0.79
CA VAL A 52 10.73 -11.61 0.47
C VAL A 52 11.33 -10.22 0.23
N TYR A 53 12.04 -10.02 -0.87
CA TYR A 53 12.61 -8.72 -1.23
C TYR A 53 11.52 -7.68 -1.50
N GLU A 54 10.45 -8.04 -2.22
CA GLU A 54 9.30 -7.14 -2.46
C GLU A 54 8.59 -6.77 -1.15
N GLU A 55 8.54 -7.69 -0.17
CA GLU A 55 7.94 -7.44 1.15
C GLU A 55 8.81 -6.58 2.06
N ILE A 56 10.15 -6.64 1.89
CA ILE A 56 11.14 -5.87 2.67
C ILE A 56 11.46 -4.52 2.02
N ALA A 57 11.16 -4.35 0.73
CA ALA A 57 11.42 -3.09 0.04
C ALA A 57 10.69 -1.94 0.72
N GLU A 58 11.44 -1.00 1.31
CA GLU A 58 10.87 0.17 1.95
C GLU A 58 9.99 0.95 0.99
N ALA A 59 8.79 1.31 1.45
CA ALA A 59 7.88 2.15 0.69
C ALA A 59 8.52 3.52 0.45
N LYS A 60 8.84 3.83 -0.81
CA LYS A 60 9.43 5.12 -1.22
C LYS A 60 8.37 6.00 -1.86
N PHE A 61 8.26 7.21 -1.35
CA PHE A 61 7.43 8.23 -1.98
C PHE A 61 8.09 8.72 -3.28
N ARG A 62 7.27 8.92 -4.32
CA ARG A 62 7.66 9.56 -5.58
C ARG A 62 6.62 10.60 -5.95
N GLU A 63 7.05 11.73 -6.43
CA GLU A 63 6.14 12.84 -6.78
C GLU A 63 5.26 12.53 -8.00
N ASP A 64 5.73 11.66 -8.90
CA ASP A 64 5.03 11.26 -10.12
C ASP A 64 3.98 10.14 -9.92
N MET A 65 3.78 9.67 -8.68
CA MET A 65 2.76 8.67 -8.36
C MET A 65 1.37 9.13 -8.78
N SER A 66 0.55 8.20 -9.29
CA SER A 66 -0.90 8.42 -9.41
C SER A 66 -1.56 8.48 -8.02
N PRO A 67 -2.80 8.97 -7.91
CA PRO A 67 -3.55 8.89 -6.64
C PRO A 67 -3.64 7.47 -6.09
N GLU A 68 -3.91 6.47 -6.93
CA GLU A 68 -3.98 5.05 -6.55
C GLU A 68 -2.61 4.52 -6.08
N GLU A 69 -1.52 4.91 -6.75
CA GLU A 69 -0.17 4.55 -6.31
C GLU A 69 0.17 5.18 -4.95
N PHE A 70 -0.37 6.36 -4.67
CA PHE A 70 -0.21 7.02 -3.37
C PHE A 70 -0.97 6.30 -2.26
N GLU A 71 -2.16 5.77 -2.51
CA GLU A 71 -2.89 4.91 -1.57
C GLU A 71 -2.10 3.64 -1.25
N HIS A 72 -1.58 2.97 -2.28
CA HIS A 72 -0.73 1.79 -2.11
C HIS A 72 0.56 2.10 -1.35
N TYR A 73 1.19 3.25 -1.60
CA TYR A 73 2.34 3.73 -0.84
C TYR A 73 1.99 3.92 0.65
N CYS A 74 0.90 4.61 0.96
CA CYS A 74 0.46 4.82 2.34
C CYS A 74 0.17 3.48 3.05
N ALA A 75 -0.49 2.54 2.36
CA ALA A 75 -0.75 1.21 2.91
C ALA A 75 0.55 0.42 3.14
N ALA A 76 1.54 0.54 2.27
CA ALA A 76 2.84 -0.10 2.43
C ALA A 76 3.60 0.46 3.64
N VAL A 77 3.66 1.79 3.81
CA VAL A 77 4.24 2.44 5.00
C VAL A 77 3.58 1.94 6.29
N LEU A 78 2.27 1.79 6.30
CA LEU A 78 1.56 1.27 7.48
C LEU A 78 1.92 -0.19 7.77
N ARG A 79 2.08 -1.02 6.73
CA ARG A 79 2.50 -2.44 6.90
C ARG A 79 3.93 -2.54 7.46
N GLU A 80 4.85 -1.69 7.02
CA GLU A 80 6.19 -1.59 7.61
C GLU A 80 6.12 -1.29 9.12
N MET A 81 5.16 -0.46 9.53
CA MET A 81 4.90 -0.14 10.94
C MET A 81 4.07 -1.21 11.66
N LYS A 82 3.89 -2.39 11.05
CA LYS A 82 3.15 -3.54 11.61
C LYS A 82 1.64 -3.30 11.79
N TRP A 83 1.06 -2.41 10.97
CA TRP A 83 -0.38 -2.32 10.79
C TRP A 83 -0.84 -3.35 9.76
N LYS A 84 -1.95 -4.02 10.01
CA LYS A 84 -2.66 -4.82 8.99
C LYS A 84 -3.46 -3.85 8.13
N ALA A 85 -2.86 -3.32 7.07
CA ALA A 85 -3.47 -2.32 6.19
C ALA A 85 -3.92 -2.96 4.87
N ARG A 86 -5.18 -2.69 4.48
CA ARG A 86 -5.74 -3.04 3.17
C ARG A 86 -6.20 -1.78 2.45
N VAL A 87 -5.91 -1.68 1.17
CA VAL A 87 -6.52 -0.69 0.28
C VAL A 87 -7.92 -1.17 -0.06
N THR A 88 -8.90 -0.29 0.03
CA THR A 88 -10.30 -0.58 -0.33
C THR A 88 -10.46 -0.52 -1.86
N ARG A 89 -11.51 -1.12 -2.40
CA ARG A 89 -11.78 -1.03 -3.83
C ARG A 89 -12.56 0.25 -4.12
N ALA A 90 -12.19 0.96 -5.19
CA ALA A 90 -12.76 2.24 -5.58
C ALA A 90 -14.27 2.22 -5.94
N SER A 91 -14.90 1.07 -6.02
CA SER A 91 -16.30 0.92 -6.39
C SER A 91 -17.17 0.53 -5.18
N GLY A 92 -17.90 1.50 -4.64
CA GLY A 92 -18.96 1.27 -3.66
C GLY A 92 -18.61 1.48 -2.20
N ASP A 93 -17.35 1.64 -1.86
CA ASP A 93 -16.94 1.83 -0.46
C ASP A 93 -16.88 3.33 -0.15
N GLN A 94 -17.64 3.72 0.84
CA GLN A 94 -18.04 5.07 1.19
C GLN A 94 -16.86 6.01 1.58
N GLY A 95 -15.98 6.34 0.59
CA GLY A 95 -15.03 7.43 0.74
C GLY A 95 -13.81 7.13 1.61
N VAL A 96 -13.37 5.87 1.70
CA VAL A 96 -12.16 5.48 2.43
C VAL A 96 -11.23 4.69 1.51
N ASP A 97 -9.97 5.09 1.48
CA ASP A 97 -8.96 4.46 0.62
C ASP A 97 -8.25 3.30 1.33
N ILE A 98 -8.08 3.37 2.66
CA ILE A 98 -7.39 2.34 3.43
C ILE A 98 -8.12 2.07 4.75
N VAL A 99 -8.25 0.78 5.08
CA VAL A 99 -8.60 0.31 6.43
C VAL A 99 -7.38 -0.37 7.03
N ALA A 100 -6.99 0.05 8.24
CA ALA A 100 -5.83 -0.50 8.91
C ALA A 100 -6.15 -0.89 10.36
N GLU A 101 -5.52 -1.99 10.83
CA GLU A 101 -5.72 -2.52 12.16
C GLU A 101 -4.39 -2.88 12.83
N LYS A 102 -4.25 -2.49 14.11
CA LYS A 102 -3.10 -2.81 14.94
C LYS A 102 -3.50 -2.93 16.40
N ARG A 103 -3.18 -4.05 17.05
CA ARG A 103 -3.46 -4.29 18.48
C ARG A 103 -4.92 -4.03 18.87
N GLY A 104 -5.85 -4.45 18.02
CA GLY A 104 -7.29 -4.25 18.24
C GLY A 104 -7.81 -2.84 17.96
N MET A 105 -6.95 -1.90 17.58
CA MET A 105 -7.36 -0.57 17.12
C MET A 105 -7.51 -0.57 15.61
N ARG A 106 -8.72 -0.30 15.12
CA ARG A 106 -9.02 -0.11 13.69
C ARG A 106 -9.10 1.37 13.38
N ILE A 107 -8.46 1.77 12.30
CA ILE A 107 -8.50 3.13 11.74
C ILE A 107 -8.89 3.10 10.27
N VAL A 108 -9.52 4.17 9.82
CA VAL A 108 -9.82 4.43 8.41
C VAL A 108 -9.01 5.62 7.92
N ILE A 109 -8.53 5.54 6.69
CA ILE A 109 -7.62 6.54 6.14
C ILE A 109 -8.08 6.96 4.76
N GLN A 110 -8.20 8.27 4.56
CA GLN A 110 -8.41 8.90 3.27
C GLN A 110 -7.08 9.47 2.78
N CYS A 111 -6.70 9.14 1.56
CA CYS A 111 -5.48 9.61 0.92
C CYS A 111 -5.81 10.68 -0.12
N LYS A 112 -5.16 11.84 -0.04
CA LYS A 112 -5.37 12.94 -0.99
C LYS A 112 -4.02 13.39 -1.57
N LYS A 113 -3.68 12.86 -2.76
CA LYS A 113 -2.51 13.33 -3.51
C LYS A 113 -2.87 14.58 -4.29
N TYR A 114 -2.76 15.72 -3.64
CA TYR A 114 -3.14 17.03 -4.20
C TYR A 114 -1.96 18.00 -4.19
N SER A 115 -1.97 18.94 -5.13
CA SER A 115 -1.06 20.11 -5.16
C SER A 115 -1.67 21.33 -4.45
N LYS A 116 -2.97 21.28 -4.11
CA LYS A 116 -3.70 22.35 -3.42
C LYS A 116 -4.13 21.88 -2.04
N PRO A 117 -4.33 22.79 -1.07
CA PRO A 117 -4.76 22.44 0.26
C PRO A 117 -6.06 21.62 0.28
N VAL A 118 -6.10 20.58 1.10
CA VAL A 118 -7.23 19.66 1.29
C VAL A 118 -8.31 20.35 2.13
N GLY A 119 -9.54 20.35 1.61
CA GLY A 119 -10.70 20.97 2.25
C GLY A 119 -11.53 19.99 3.09
N ASN A 120 -12.65 20.48 3.60
CA ASN A 120 -13.59 19.78 4.51
C ASN A 120 -14.08 18.44 3.98
N ARG A 121 -14.22 18.30 2.66
CA ARG A 121 -14.79 17.10 2.05
C ARG A 121 -14.05 15.83 2.46
N ALA A 122 -12.72 15.86 2.48
CA ALA A 122 -11.92 14.70 2.89
C ALA A 122 -12.15 14.30 4.36
N VAL A 123 -12.37 15.29 5.23
CA VAL A 123 -12.70 15.04 6.65
C VAL A 123 -14.10 14.45 6.78
N GLN A 124 -15.08 14.96 6.03
CA GLN A 124 -16.45 14.45 6.02
C GLN A 124 -16.51 13.00 5.52
N GLU A 125 -15.78 12.67 4.46
CA GLU A 125 -15.65 11.31 3.91
C GLU A 125 -15.13 10.35 4.98
N VAL A 126 -14.07 10.72 5.69
CA VAL A 126 -13.50 9.92 6.78
C VAL A 126 -14.46 9.77 7.96
N VAL A 127 -15.15 10.84 8.38
CA VAL A 127 -16.09 10.79 9.50
C VAL A 127 -17.23 9.81 9.20
N ALA A 128 -17.79 9.83 8.00
CA ALA A 128 -18.83 8.90 7.58
C ALA A 128 -18.32 7.44 7.61
N ALA A 129 -17.09 7.23 7.19
CA ALA A 129 -16.50 5.90 7.12
C ALA A 129 -16.13 5.30 8.48
N ILE A 130 -15.87 6.11 9.51
CA ILE A 130 -15.59 5.62 10.88
C ILE A 130 -16.70 4.69 11.35
N ALA A 131 -17.95 5.13 11.23
CA ALA A 131 -19.11 4.34 11.66
C ALA A 131 -19.31 3.11 10.78
N HIS A 132 -19.17 3.25 9.46
CA HIS A 132 -19.36 2.17 8.51
C HIS A 132 -18.37 1.02 8.70
N GLU A 133 -17.10 1.34 8.88
CA GLU A 133 -16.02 0.35 9.04
C GLU A 133 -15.85 -0.12 10.50
N GLY A 134 -16.63 0.39 11.44
CA GLY A 134 -16.45 0.12 12.87
C GLY A 134 -15.07 0.55 13.37
N ALA A 135 -14.54 1.63 12.81
CA ALA A 135 -13.23 2.14 13.15
C ALA A 135 -13.28 3.00 14.42
N ARG A 136 -12.17 3.05 15.14
CA ARG A 136 -12.02 3.88 16.33
C ARG A 136 -11.60 5.31 16.01
N ARG A 137 -10.92 5.52 14.89
CA ARG A 137 -10.35 6.82 14.48
C ARG A 137 -10.34 6.95 12.96
N GLY A 138 -10.46 8.18 12.51
CA GLY A 138 -10.26 8.57 11.12
C GLY A 138 -8.96 9.35 10.93
N VAL A 139 -8.35 9.18 9.78
CA VAL A 139 -7.09 9.85 9.40
C VAL A 139 -7.24 10.37 7.97
N VAL A 140 -6.79 11.58 7.71
CA VAL A 140 -6.58 12.07 6.34
C VAL A 140 -5.08 12.21 6.12
N VAL A 141 -4.58 11.67 5.01
CA VAL A 141 -3.16 11.77 4.62
C VAL A 141 -3.06 12.51 3.29
N THR A 142 -2.20 13.51 3.20
CA THR A 142 -2.03 14.29 1.97
C THR A 142 -0.56 14.56 1.63
N THR A 143 -0.31 14.93 0.39
CA THR A 143 0.96 15.48 -0.11
C THR A 143 1.01 17.01 -0.06
N SER A 144 -0.06 17.64 0.41
CA SER A 144 -0.23 19.11 0.47
C SER A 144 -0.60 19.56 1.87
N ASP A 145 -1.00 20.81 2.01
CA ASP A 145 -1.50 21.37 3.25
C ASP A 145 -3.00 21.12 3.45
N TYR A 146 -3.55 21.62 4.56
CA TYR A 146 -4.96 21.59 4.88
C TYR A 146 -5.52 23.01 4.96
N THR A 147 -6.77 23.20 4.52
CA THR A 147 -7.45 24.48 4.73
C THR A 147 -7.76 24.70 6.21
N PRO A 148 -7.81 25.96 6.72
CA PRO A 148 -8.19 26.24 8.11
C PRO A 148 -9.55 25.65 8.48
N ALA A 149 -10.50 25.61 7.55
CA ALA A 149 -11.80 24.98 7.75
C ALA A 149 -11.69 23.46 7.96
N ALA A 150 -10.85 22.76 7.17
CA ALA A 150 -10.61 21.33 7.33
C ALA A 150 -9.95 21.03 8.69
N VAL A 151 -8.98 21.83 9.13
CA VAL A 151 -8.32 21.69 10.43
C VAL A 151 -9.36 21.83 11.56
N LYS A 152 -10.21 22.85 11.49
CA LYS A 152 -11.27 23.06 12.50
C LYS A 152 -12.26 21.90 12.53
N LEU A 153 -12.70 21.42 11.37
CA LEU A 153 -13.63 20.30 11.26
C LEU A 153 -13.00 18.99 11.77
N ALA A 154 -11.74 18.74 11.45
CA ALA A 154 -11.02 17.57 11.92
C ALA A 154 -10.87 17.56 13.44
N ALA A 155 -10.55 18.69 14.04
CA ALA A 155 -10.44 18.82 15.49
C ALA A 155 -11.76 18.51 16.21
N SER A 156 -12.89 19.01 15.72
CA SER A 156 -14.21 18.75 16.31
C SER A 156 -14.69 17.31 16.13
N ASN A 157 -14.18 16.58 15.13
CA ASN A 157 -14.54 15.19 14.86
C ASN A 157 -13.45 14.18 15.25
N GLN A 158 -12.38 14.65 15.91
CA GLN A 158 -11.26 13.80 16.34
C GLN A 158 -10.60 13.04 15.16
N VAL A 159 -10.58 13.64 13.97
CA VAL A 159 -9.89 13.14 12.79
C VAL A 159 -8.44 13.64 12.81
N LEU A 160 -7.49 12.72 12.60
CA LEU A 160 -6.09 13.05 12.53
C LEU A 160 -5.73 13.51 11.10
N LEU A 161 -5.13 14.68 10.97
CA LEU A 161 -4.61 15.20 9.71
C LEU A 161 -3.10 15.00 9.65
N LEU A 162 -2.61 14.36 8.58
CA LEU A 162 -1.19 14.04 8.41
C LEU A 162 -0.69 14.45 7.03
N HIS A 163 0.51 15.03 6.99
CA HIS A 163 1.32 15.00 5.79
C HIS A 163 1.94 13.60 5.60
N HIS A 164 2.07 13.12 4.36
CA HIS A 164 2.60 11.77 4.09
C HIS A 164 3.97 11.52 4.73
N ALA A 165 4.80 12.55 4.84
CA ALA A 165 6.12 12.47 5.48
C ALA A 165 6.04 12.10 6.99
N ASP A 166 4.92 12.41 7.65
CA ASP A 166 4.69 12.10 9.06
C ASP A 166 3.99 10.75 9.28
N LEU A 167 3.60 10.05 8.22
CA LEU A 167 2.85 8.80 8.31
C LEU A 167 3.58 7.73 9.14
N ARG A 168 4.92 7.67 9.07
CA ARG A 168 5.75 6.77 9.90
C ARG A 168 5.67 7.08 11.40
N ARG A 169 5.08 8.21 11.80
CA ARG A 169 4.90 8.64 13.20
C ARG A 169 3.47 8.43 13.70
N ILE A 170 2.61 7.79 12.91
CA ILE A 170 1.17 7.65 13.17
C ILE A 170 0.86 7.08 14.56
N ASP A 171 1.59 6.06 15.02
CA ASP A 171 1.37 5.45 16.35
C ASP A 171 1.49 6.50 17.47
N ARG A 172 2.51 7.34 17.40
CA ARG A 172 2.76 8.40 18.40
C ARG A 172 1.68 9.49 18.32
N LEU A 173 1.24 9.83 17.11
CA LEU A 173 0.27 10.88 16.89
C LEU A 173 -1.13 10.44 17.32
N LEU A 174 -1.52 9.19 17.04
CA LEU A 174 -2.76 8.61 17.52
C LEU A 174 -2.82 8.51 19.05
N ALA A 175 -1.70 8.19 19.70
CA ALA A 175 -1.65 8.12 21.16
C ALA A 175 -1.87 9.49 21.81
N ARG A 176 -1.38 10.58 21.21
CA ARG A 176 -1.60 11.96 21.70
C ARG A 176 -3.03 12.45 21.57
N CYS A 177 -3.75 11.96 20.58
CA CYS A 177 -5.18 12.30 20.39
C CYS A 177 -6.12 11.48 21.29
N ALA A 178 -5.59 10.55 22.08
CA ALA A 178 -6.38 9.70 22.98
C ALA A 178 -6.49 10.24 24.41
N THR A 179 -5.70 11.27 24.75
CA THR A 179 -5.71 12.03 26.01
C THR A 179 -6.53 13.30 25.87
#